data_5f425a004b21532cdfb6d64557ffad9e
#
_entry.id   5f425a004b21532cdfb6d64557ffad9e
#
_cell.length_a   1.000
_cell.length_b   1.000
_cell.length_c   1.000
_cell.angle_alpha   90.00
_cell.angle_beta   90.00
_cell.angle_gamma   90.00
#
_symmetry.space_group_name_H-M   'P 1'
#
loop_
_entity.id
_entity.type
_entity.pdbx_description
1 polymer ?
#
loop_
_entity_poly.entity_id
_entity_poly.type
_entity_poly.pdbx_seq_one_letter_code
_entity_poly.pdbx_strand_id
1 'polypeptide(L)'
;MSGRLRPTRSTRRPSTTSGSVLLRTLVVIVFVLAIATVALGWLAIHGSQGKPALLPTTLPPGTAHPSATNPSSSPSPPAHLLVAAWSRGDLTSLRAATKAKVLDEVDTDWWHSRADGSLQPESVDPAFVALAHARHLAVFATITNRPDSNSPFDPKIAESIIANSATREHHAEVLVDLCRTQGYDGIDLDWESLRAADRTDFSAFVKLLATRLHEAGKRLSIAVYDKTSDYPTGPEAGARAAEDYASLGRAVDEFKIMTFGEHGSFTGPGTLSSPGWMSAVLAYAEARVDPAKIYLGVPFYGFDWGQGRPRYLLWSDTQALIATYHPTILRSPSGEPFFHYTDATGVVHTVYFQDRKAIAAKFRYARSRRTAIAGIAIWVMGDEDPGFWPLLKQSP
;
A
#
# COMPACT_ATOMS: atom_id res chain seq x y z
N MET A 1 8.89 72.84 33.49
CA MET A 1 10.29 72.82 32.99
C MET A 1 10.29 71.76 31.89
N SER A 2 9.99 72.10 30.73
CA SER A 2 10.71 72.55 29.52
C SER A 2 11.93 71.66 29.17
N GLY A 3 11.79 70.82 28.15
CA GLY A 3 12.86 70.02 27.56
C GLY A 3 12.49 69.59 26.14
N ARG A 4 13.04 70.33 25.16
CA ARG A 4 12.75 70.31 23.71
C ARG A 4 13.18 69.03 22.98
N LEU A 5 12.35 68.60 22.03
CA LEU A 5 12.63 67.64 20.93
C LEU A 5 13.63 68.24 19.91
N ARG A 6 14.54 67.41 19.42
CA ARG A 6 15.32 67.63 18.20
C ARG A 6 15.13 66.47 17.24
N PRO A 7 15.04 66.72 15.91
CA PRO A 7 14.73 65.70 14.90
C PRO A 7 15.99 64.98 14.41
N THR A 8 15.84 63.66 14.12
CA THR A 8 16.88 62.81 13.53
C THR A 8 16.76 62.77 12.01
N ARG A 9 17.88 62.92 11.34
CA ARG A 9 18.12 62.92 9.91
C ARG A 9 17.76 61.58 9.26
N SER A 10 17.01 61.63 8.16
CA SER A 10 16.83 60.59 7.16
C SER A 10 18.11 60.38 6.37
N THR A 11 18.65 59.14 6.36
CA THR A 11 19.66 58.72 5.38
C THR A 11 19.04 57.78 4.36
N ARG A 12 18.95 58.28 3.11
CA ARG A 12 18.58 57.50 1.93
C ARG A 12 19.63 56.41 1.69
N ARG A 13 19.21 55.13 1.53
CA ARG A 13 20.03 54.07 0.94
C ARG A 13 19.89 54.07 -0.58
N PRO A 14 20.97 53.79 -1.35
CA PRO A 14 20.88 53.67 -2.81
C PRO A 14 20.29 52.29 -3.21
N SER A 15 19.48 52.30 -4.27
CA SER A 15 18.85 51.13 -4.87
C SER A 15 19.87 50.31 -5.66
N THR A 16 20.04 49.04 -5.30
CA THR A 16 20.84 48.03 -6.03
C THR A 16 19.91 47.20 -6.93
N THR A 17 19.60 47.69 -8.16
CA THR A 17 18.78 46.96 -9.12
C THR A 17 19.57 46.37 -10.31
N SER A 18 20.90 46.30 -10.23
CA SER A 18 21.73 45.86 -11.36
C SER A 18 22.19 44.38 -11.29
N GLY A 19 22.14 43.73 -10.12
CA GLY A 19 22.64 42.35 -9.94
C GLY A 19 21.66 41.25 -10.36
N SER A 20 20.35 41.52 -10.34
CA SER A 20 19.35 40.47 -10.54
C SER A 20 19.10 40.13 -12.02
N VAL A 21 19.37 41.03 -12.94
CA VAL A 21 19.19 40.81 -14.39
C VAL A 21 20.33 39.97 -14.95
N LEU A 22 21.57 40.23 -14.57
CA LEU A 22 22.74 39.44 -14.99
C LEU A 22 22.65 37.98 -14.51
N LEU A 23 22.21 37.75 -13.30
CA LEU A 23 22.08 36.37 -12.76
C LEU A 23 20.99 35.56 -13.48
N ARG A 24 19.87 36.19 -13.83
CA ARG A 24 18.79 35.51 -14.59
C ARG A 24 19.22 35.19 -16.02
N THR A 25 19.99 36.03 -16.67
CA THR A 25 20.49 35.82 -18.04
C THR A 25 21.53 34.66 -18.04
N LEU A 26 22.40 34.61 -17.06
CA LEU A 26 23.39 33.53 -16.92
C LEU A 26 22.75 32.15 -16.70
N VAL A 27 21.71 32.05 -15.88
CA VAL A 27 20.96 30.80 -15.61
C VAL A 27 20.26 30.29 -16.88
N VAL A 28 19.68 31.19 -17.72
CA VAL A 28 19.04 30.79 -18.98
C VAL A 28 20.05 30.27 -19.98
N ILE A 29 21.23 30.88 -20.09
CA ILE A 29 22.31 30.45 -21.03
C ILE A 29 22.85 29.06 -20.62
N VAL A 30 23.04 28.79 -19.32
CA VAL A 30 23.49 27.49 -18.83
C VAL A 30 22.45 26.40 -19.11
N PHE A 31 21.16 26.70 -18.97
CA PHE A 31 20.08 25.75 -19.26
C PHE A 31 19.96 25.43 -20.76
N VAL A 32 20.14 26.37 -21.63
CA VAL A 32 20.10 26.18 -23.09
C VAL A 32 21.32 25.35 -23.57
N LEU A 33 22.49 25.57 -23.00
CA LEU A 33 23.71 24.80 -23.32
C LEU A 33 23.59 23.32 -22.80
N ALA A 34 22.96 23.09 -21.65
CA ALA A 34 22.73 21.74 -21.13
C ALA A 34 21.75 20.93 -22.01
N ILE A 35 20.71 21.57 -22.57
CA ILE A 35 19.76 20.91 -23.47
C ILE A 35 20.43 20.57 -24.82
N ALA A 36 21.29 21.43 -25.34
CA ALA A 36 22.00 21.20 -26.59
C ALA A 36 23.02 20.01 -26.49
N THR A 37 23.69 19.84 -25.36
CA THR A 37 24.61 18.72 -25.13
C THR A 37 23.89 17.37 -25.00
N VAL A 38 22.69 17.34 -24.40
CA VAL A 38 21.87 16.12 -24.30
C VAL A 38 21.34 15.71 -25.69
N ALA A 39 20.92 16.66 -26.52
CA ALA A 39 20.41 16.39 -27.87
C ALA A 39 21.51 15.86 -28.82
N LEU A 40 22.72 16.39 -28.73
CA LEU A 40 23.88 15.92 -29.53
C LEU A 40 24.35 14.52 -29.06
N GLY A 41 24.31 14.22 -27.78
CA GLY A 41 24.60 12.89 -27.24
C GLY A 41 23.60 11.83 -27.71
N TRP A 42 22.32 12.19 -27.82
CA TRP A 42 21.27 11.27 -28.28
C TRP A 42 21.38 10.91 -29.77
N LEU A 43 21.78 11.87 -30.64
CA LEU A 43 22.03 11.61 -32.07
C LEU A 43 23.25 10.76 -32.31
N ALA A 44 24.29 10.82 -31.47
CA ALA A 44 25.51 10.00 -31.61
C ALA A 44 25.29 8.52 -31.26
N ILE A 45 24.31 8.23 -30.39
CA ILE A 45 24.02 6.85 -29.94
C ILE A 45 23.08 6.11 -30.92
N HIS A 46 22.30 6.83 -31.73
CA HIS A 46 21.25 6.23 -32.59
C HIS A 46 21.55 6.25 -34.09
N GLY A 47 22.75 6.65 -34.46
CA GLY A 47 23.18 6.86 -35.86
C GLY A 47 23.85 5.66 -36.59
N SER A 48 24.01 4.51 -35.96
CA SER A 48 24.67 3.36 -36.63
C SER A 48 23.90 2.03 -36.39
N GLN A 49 22.87 1.82 -37.20
CA GLN A 49 22.28 0.48 -37.37
C GLN A 49 22.69 -0.09 -38.73
N GLY A 50 23.72 -0.91 -38.72
CA GLY A 50 24.14 -1.71 -39.88
C GLY A 50 23.17 -2.88 -40.09
N LYS A 51 22.82 -3.17 -41.35
CA LYS A 51 21.95 -4.29 -41.74
C LYS A 51 22.60 -5.65 -41.37
N PRO A 52 21.88 -6.62 -40.81
CA PRO A 52 22.44 -7.95 -40.57
C PRO A 52 22.54 -8.78 -41.86
N ALA A 53 23.67 -9.40 -42.05
CA ALA A 53 23.92 -10.38 -43.14
C ALA A 53 23.29 -11.73 -42.77
N LEU A 54 22.60 -12.34 -43.74
CA LEU A 54 22.01 -13.68 -43.64
C LEU A 54 23.13 -14.74 -43.82
N LEU A 55 23.32 -15.64 -42.84
CA LEU A 55 24.09 -16.85 -42.94
C LEU A 55 23.14 -18.07 -43.08
N PRO A 56 23.48 -19.06 -43.91
CA PRO A 56 22.63 -20.23 -44.12
C PRO A 56 22.80 -21.25 -42.97
N THR A 57 21.66 -21.71 -42.45
CA THR A 57 21.56 -22.70 -41.38
C THR A 57 21.46 -24.10 -41.98
N THR A 58 22.41 -24.97 -41.71
CA THR A 58 22.26 -26.41 -41.82
C THR A 58 22.29 -27.03 -40.45
N LEU A 59 21.19 -27.69 -40.06
CA LEU A 59 21.06 -28.44 -38.82
C LEU A 59 21.42 -29.91 -39.01
N PRO A 60 22.17 -30.54 -38.08
CA PRO A 60 22.34 -32.00 -38.04
C PRO A 60 21.09 -32.65 -37.33
N PRO A 61 20.79 -33.96 -37.60
CA PRO A 61 19.61 -34.63 -37.10
C PRO A 61 19.69 -34.96 -35.60
N GLY A 62 18.52 -34.84 -34.95
CA GLY A 62 18.38 -34.81 -33.52
C GLY A 62 18.60 -36.12 -32.78
N THR A 63 19.04 -35.96 -31.53
CA THR A 63 18.88 -36.93 -30.46
C THR A 63 17.67 -36.52 -29.60
N ALA A 64 16.75 -37.48 -29.39
CA ALA A 64 15.56 -37.27 -28.58
C ALA A 64 15.96 -37.03 -27.12
N HIS A 65 15.58 -35.86 -26.58
CA HIS A 65 15.60 -35.58 -25.16
C HIS A 65 14.32 -36.06 -24.49
N PRO A 66 14.38 -36.56 -23.24
CA PRO A 66 13.18 -36.98 -22.53
C PRO A 66 12.27 -35.77 -22.27
N SER A 67 10.97 -36.00 -22.41
CA SER A 67 9.89 -35.03 -22.24
C SER A 67 10.06 -34.25 -20.92
N ALA A 68 10.19 -32.94 -21.05
CA ALA A 68 10.06 -32.04 -19.91
C ALA A 68 8.67 -32.20 -19.28
N THR A 69 8.67 -32.44 -17.98
CA THR A 69 7.47 -32.38 -17.17
C THR A 69 6.80 -31.01 -17.36
N ASN A 70 5.50 -31.04 -17.67
CA ASN A 70 4.69 -29.86 -17.85
C ASN A 70 4.91 -28.85 -16.70
N PRO A 71 5.08 -27.55 -16.99
CA PRO A 71 5.04 -26.54 -15.95
C PRO A 71 3.67 -26.62 -15.24
N SER A 72 3.72 -26.62 -13.93
CA SER A 72 2.56 -26.51 -13.04
C SER A 72 1.58 -25.47 -13.62
N SER A 73 0.36 -25.89 -13.90
CA SER A 73 -0.71 -24.99 -14.33
C SER A 73 -0.90 -23.92 -13.25
N SER A 74 -0.81 -22.65 -13.60
CA SER A 74 -1.23 -21.56 -12.73
C SER A 74 -2.60 -21.85 -12.16
N PRO A 75 -2.85 -21.61 -10.87
CA PRO A 75 -4.16 -21.86 -10.29
C PRO A 75 -5.22 -21.04 -11.05
N SER A 76 -6.32 -21.66 -11.39
CA SER A 76 -7.46 -20.96 -11.98
C SER A 76 -7.99 -19.93 -10.97
N PRO A 77 -8.43 -18.74 -11.42
CA PRO A 77 -9.07 -17.77 -10.52
C PRO A 77 -10.18 -18.41 -9.70
N PRO A 78 -10.39 -18.02 -8.45
CA PRO A 78 -11.42 -18.58 -7.59
C PRO A 78 -12.82 -18.37 -8.19
N ALA A 79 -13.75 -19.29 -7.90
CA ALA A 79 -15.10 -19.26 -8.42
C ALA A 79 -15.89 -18.00 -8.01
N HIS A 80 -15.49 -17.36 -6.88
CA HIS A 80 -16.01 -16.08 -6.40
C HIS A 80 -14.87 -15.14 -6.03
N LEU A 81 -15.13 -13.85 -5.96
CA LEU A 81 -14.18 -12.86 -5.48
C LEU A 81 -13.95 -13.05 -3.98
N LEU A 82 -12.73 -13.40 -3.58
CA LEU A 82 -12.37 -13.60 -2.17
C LEU A 82 -12.40 -12.27 -1.41
N VAL A 83 -12.73 -12.32 -0.13
CA VAL A 83 -12.76 -11.16 0.77
C VAL A 83 -11.91 -11.44 1.99
N ALA A 84 -10.75 -10.80 2.05
CA ALA A 84 -9.89 -10.75 3.22
C ALA A 84 -10.14 -9.44 4.01
N ALA A 85 -9.91 -9.44 5.32
CA ALA A 85 -10.00 -8.24 6.12
C ALA A 85 -8.96 -8.24 7.25
N TRP A 86 -8.20 -7.16 7.35
CA TRP A 86 -7.39 -6.89 8.55
C TRP A 86 -8.29 -6.54 9.73
N SER A 87 -7.95 -7.04 10.90
CA SER A 87 -8.69 -6.83 12.13
C SER A 87 -7.78 -6.63 13.34
N ARG A 88 -8.18 -5.72 14.21
CA ARG A 88 -7.55 -5.50 15.52
C ARG A 88 -8.23 -6.27 16.65
N GLY A 89 -9.07 -7.27 16.30
CA GLY A 89 -9.73 -8.16 17.27
C GLY A 89 -11.17 -7.76 17.60
N ASP A 90 -11.86 -6.96 16.78
CA ASP A 90 -13.27 -6.63 17.02
C ASP A 90 -14.19 -7.82 16.73
N LEU A 91 -14.61 -8.50 17.82
CA LEU A 91 -15.54 -9.62 17.75
C LEU A 91 -16.92 -9.22 17.22
N THR A 92 -17.34 -7.97 17.36
CA THR A 92 -18.64 -7.51 16.89
C THR A 92 -18.67 -7.47 15.36
N SER A 93 -17.68 -6.85 14.76
CA SER A 93 -17.52 -6.82 13.30
C SER A 93 -17.28 -8.21 12.72
N LEU A 94 -16.45 -9.05 13.37
CA LEU A 94 -16.26 -10.44 12.94
C LEU A 94 -17.59 -11.23 12.92
N ARG A 95 -18.42 -11.11 13.96
CA ARG A 95 -19.73 -11.74 13.98
C ARG A 95 -20.68 -11.20 12.90
N ALA A 96 -20.65 -9.90 12.64
CA ALA A 96 -21.46 -9.28 11.59
C ALA A 96 -21.05 -9.77 10.19
N ALA A 97 -19.75 -9.76 9.89
CA ALA A 97 -19.18 -10.25 8.64
C ALA A 97 -19.47 -11.74 8.40
N THR A 98 -19.25 -12.58 9.42
CA THR A 98 -19.52 -14.02 9.33
C THR A 98 -21.00 -14.35 9.21
N LYS A 99 -21.89 -13.58 9.85
CA LYS A 99 -23.34 -13.68 9.65
C LYS A 99 -23.75 -13.33 8.22
N ALA A 100 -23.09 -12.39 7.61
CA ALA A 100 -23.31 -12.01 6.20
C ALA A 100 -22.76 -13.06 5.23
N LYS A 101 -21.84 -13.94 5.65
CA LYS A 101 -21.18 -14.98 4.82
C LYS A 101 -20.47 -14.39 3.59
N VAL A 102 -19.75 -13.31 3.79
CA VAL A 102 -19.03 -12.59 2.73
C VAL A 102 -17.53 -12.52 2.97
N LEU A 103 -17.06 -12.94 4.13
CA LEU A 103 -15.64 -12.96 4.50
C LEU A 103 -15.09 -14.37 4.31
N ASP A 104 -13.92 -14.49 3.69
CA ASP A 104 -13.20 -15.72 3.46
C ASP A 104 -11.96 -15.83 4.35
N GLU A 105 -11.39 -14.68 4.74
CA GLU A 105 -10.14 -14.58 5.48
C GLU A 105 -10.14 -13.40 6.44
N VAL A 106 -9.44 -13.55 7.57
CA VAL A 106 -9.17 -12.47 8.50
C VAL A 106 -7.70 -12.45 8.89
N ASP A 107 -7.10 -11.26 8.83
CA ASP A 107 -5.70 -11.00 9.15
C ASP A 107 -5.62 -10.24 10.47
N THR A 108 -4.95 -10.82 11.48
CA THR A 108 -4.91 -10.24 12.82
C THR A 108 -3.71 -9.31 12.99
N ASP A 109 -3.94 -7.99 13.11
CA ASP A 109 -2.89 -6.96 13.31
C ASP A 109 -2.45 -6.93 14.78
N TRP A 110 -1.73 -7.99 15.23
CA TRP A 110 -1.35 -8.19 16.64
C TRP A 110 0.12 -8.46 16.88
N TRP A 111 0.94 -8.54 15.84
CA TRP A 111 2.32 -8.99 15.97
C TRP A 111 3.29 -8.00 15.34
N HIS A 112 4.33 -7.66 16.09
CA HIS A 112 5.35 -6.71 15.66
C HIS A 112 6.72 -7.38 15.66
N SER A 113 7.44 -7.26 14.56
CA SER A 113 8.83 -7.70 14.45
C SER A 113 9.74 -6.86 15.35
N ARG A 114 10.77 -7.49 15.92
CA ARG A 114 11.86 -6.83 16.63
C ARG A 114 13.14 -6.91 15.84
N ALA A 115 14.04 -5.96 16.05
CA ALA A 115 15.31 -5.86 15.33
C ALA A 115 16.23 -7.10 15.50
N ASP A 116 16.04 -7.87 16.57
CA ASP A 116 16.74 -9.15 16.83
C ASP A 116 16.08 -10.37 16.15
N GLY A 117 14.97 -10.16 15.44
CA GLY A 117 14.20 -11.21 14.79
C GLY A 117 13.14 -11.86 15.67
N SER A 118 12.99 -11.48 16.93
CA SER A 118 11.89 -11.91 17.79
C SER A 118 10.59 -11.18 17.46
N LEU A 119 9.47 -11.59 18.10
CA LEU A 119 8.17 -10.97 17.96
C LEU A 119 7.70 -10.33 19.27
N GLN A 120 6.99 -9.21 19.14
CA GLN A 120 6.21 -8.60 20.19
C GLN A 120 4.73 -8.80 19.92
N PRO A 121 4.01 -9.54 20.80
CA PRO A 121 2.55 -9.64 20.74
C PRO A 121 1.88 -8.38 21.29
N GLU A 122 0.73 -8.02 20.72
CA GLU A 122 -0.14 -6.96 21.24
C GLU A 122 -1.60 -7.35 21.02
N SER A 123 -2.40 -7.40 22.10
CA SER A 123 -3.86 -7.65 22.05
C SER A 123 -4.27 -9.01 21.43
N VAL A 124 -3.43 -10.04 21.53
CA VAL A 124 -3.74 -11.39 21.01
C VAL A 124 -4.97 -11.97 21.70
N ASP A 125 -5.99 -12.32 20.92
CA ASP A 125 -7.23 -12.94 21.39
C ASP A 125 -7.43 -14.34 20.75
N PRO A 126 -7.11 -15.44 21.45
CA PRO A 126 -7.36 -16.79 20.94
C PRO A 126 -8.84 -17.10 20.67
N ALA A 127 -9.77 -16.43 21.36
CA ALA A 127 -11.21 -16.62 21.13
C ALA A 127 -11.63 -16.03 19.77
N PHE A 128 -10.98 -14.98 19.32
CA PHE A 128 -11.18 -14.41 17.97
C PHE A 128 -10.75 -15.43 16.90
N VAL A 129 -9.54 -16.00 17.03
CA VAL A 129 -9.03 -17.03 16.11
C VAL A 129 -9.95 -18.25 16.08
N ALA A 130 -10.34 -18.75 17.25
CA ALA A 130 -11.25 -19.91 17.37
C ALA A 130 -12.62 -19.62 16.73
N LEU A 131 -13.17 -18.41 16.89
CA LEU A 131 -14.43 -18.02 16.26
C LEU A 131 -14.30 -17.95 14.74
N ALA A 132 -13.21 -17.39 14.22
CA ALA A 132 -12.95 -17.31 12.78
C ALA A 132 -12.88 -18.70 12.16
N HIS A 133 -12.11 -19.62 12.73
CA HIS A 133 -12.01 -21.00 12.28
C HIS A 133 -13.36 -21.76 12.39
N ALA A 134 -14.14 -21.54 13.46
CA ALA A 134 -15.47 -22.12 13.59
C ALA A 134 -16.46 -21.60 12.52
N ARG A 135 -16.10 -20.55 11.80
CA ARG A 135 -16.84 -19.98 10.66
C ARG A 135 -16.20 -20.29 9.31
N HIS A 136 -15.23 -21.19 9.30
CA HIS A 136 -14.48 -21.62 8.11
C HIS A 136 -13.70 -20.49 7.41
N LEU A 137 -13.27 -19.46 8.17
CA LEU A 137 -12.37 -18.43 7.66
C LEU A 137 -10.93 -18.92 7.77
N ALA A 138 -10.11 -18.56 6.80
CA ALA A 138 -8.67 -18.57 6.98
C ALA A 138 -8.25 -17.48 7.97
N VAL A 139 -7.22 -17.73 8.78
CA VAL A 139 -6.73 -16.75 9.77
C VAL A 139 -5.24 -16.57 9.60
N PHE A 140 -4.82 -15.35 9.25
CA PHE A 140 -3.42 -14.99 9.11
C PHE A 140 -2.96 -14.09 10.26
N ALA A 141 -1.70 -14.26 10.65
CA ALA A 141 -1.05 -13.32 11.56
C ALA A 141 -0.42 -12.19 10.74
N THR A 142 -0.91 -10.96 10.87
CA THR A 142 -0.24 -9.79 10.30
C THR A 142 0.98 -9.45 11.14
N ILE A 143 2.12 -9.33 10.47
CA ILE A 143 3.42 -9.04 11.07
C ILE A 143 3.88 -7.68 10.58
N THR A 144 3.99 -6.71 11.47
CA THR A 144 4.41 -5.36 11.13
C THR A 144 5.84 -5.05 11.60
N ASN A 145 6.48 -4.03 11.03
CA ASN A 145 7.75 -3.47 11.51
C ASN A 145 7.52 -2.20 12.35
N ARG A 146 6.43 -2.18 13.14
CA ARG A 146 6.17 -1.13 14.15
C ARG A 146 6.68 -1.56 15.53
N PRO A 147 7.18 -0.64 16.38
CA PRO A 147 7.47 -0.96 17.78
C PRO A 147 6.23 -1.41 18.58
N ASP A 148 5.07 -0.83 18.28
CA ASP A 148 3.74 -1.13 18.83
C ASP A 148 2.65 -0.57 17.91
N SER A 149 1.37 -0.86 18.17
CA SER A 149 0.23 -0.43 17.34
C SER A 149 0.03 1.07 17.24
N ASN A 150 0.59 1.87 18.18
CA ASN A 150 0.49 3.33 18.22
C ASN A 150 1.69 4.04 17.61
N SER A 151 2.75 3.31 17.31
CA SER A 151 3.98 3.83 16.72
C SER A 151 3.94 3.80 15.19
N PRO A 152 4.64 4.71 14.50
CA PRO A 152 4.84 4.59 13.06
C PRO A 152 5.67 3.36 12.71
N PHE A 153 5.59 2.93 11.46
CA PHE A 153 6.49 1.90 10.91
C PHE A 153 7.95 2.36 10.99
N ASP A 154 8.82 1.49 11.51
CA ASP A 154 10.26 1.77 11.64
C ASP A 154 11.06 0.89 10.67
N PRO A 155 11.59 1.45 9.57
CA PRO A 155 12.38 0.69 8.60
C PRO A 155 13.61 0.02 9.22
N LYS A 156 14.16 0.55 10.32
CA LYS A 156 15.34 -0.02 10.97
C LYS A 156 15.10 -1.41 11.56
N ILE A 157 13.86 -1.70 11.97
CA ILE A 157 13.50 -3.04 12.45
C ILE A 157 13.66 -4.04 11.30
N ALA A 158 13.04 -3.78 10.16
CA ALA A 158 13.14 -4.63 8.98
C ALA A 158 14.59 -4.73 8.47
N GLU A 159 15.30 -3.59 8.35
CA GLU A 159 16.71 -3.53 7.95
C GLU A 159 17.60 -4.43 8.81
N SER A 160 17.42 -4.39 10.14
CA SER A 160 18.21 -5.21 11.06
C SER A 160 17.98 -6.71 10.83
N ILE A 161 16.76 -7.10 10.50
CA ILE A 161 16.41 -8.51 10.23
C ILE A 161 16.99 -8.95 8.88
N ILE A 162 16.83 -8.13 7.81
CA ILE A 162 17.25 -8.53 6.47
C ILE A 162 18.75 -8.35 6.18
N ALA A 163 19.46 -7.61 7.03
CA ALA A 163 20.88 -7.28 6.82
C ALA A 163 21.81 -8.49 6.81
N ASN A 164 21.47 -9.56 7.52
CA ASN A 164 22.29 -10.77 7.56
C ASN A 164 21.46 -12.06 7.50
N SER A 165 22.09 -13.14 7.03
CA SER A 165 21.41 -14.42 6.83
C SER A 165 20.93 -15.06 8.13
N ALA A 166 21.68 -14.94 9.22
CA ALA A 166 21.33 -15.58 10.51
C ALA A 166 20.05 -14.95 11.10
N THR A 167 19.93 -13.61 11.08
CA THR A 167 18.73 -12.94 11.58
C THR A 167 17.51 -13.21 10.68
N ARG A 168 17.72 -13.27 9.36
CA ARG A 168 16.67 -13.66 8.40
C ARG A 168 16.12 -15.06 8.66
N GLU A 169 17.02 -16.05 8.79
CA GLU A 169 16.64 -17.44 9.10
C GLU A 169 15.92 -17.53 10.45
N HIS A 170 16.49 -16.91 11.48
CA HIS A 170 15.88 -16.88 12.81
C HIS A 170 14.46 -16.30 12.77
N HIS A 171 14.26 -15.14 12.12
CA HIS A 171 12.94 -14.54 12.06
C HIS A 171 11.94 -15.38 11.26
N ALA A 172 12.37 -16.00 10.17
CA ALA A 172 11.53 -16.92 9.40
C ALA A 172 11.09 -18.15 10.25
N GLU A 173 12.01 -18.72 11.05
CA GLU A 173 11.67 -19.80 11.98
C GLU A 173 10.67 -19.35 13.03
N VAL A 174 10.87 -18.17 13.64
CA VAL A 174 9.94 -17.59 14.64
C VAL A 174 8.55 -17.43 14.04
N LEU A 175 8.41 -17.00 12.78
CA LEU A 175 7.12 -16.84 12.10
C LEU A 175 6.44 -18.17 11.80
N VAL A 176 7.21 -19.20 11.41
CA VAL A 176 6.67 -20.56 11.23
C VAL A 176 6.18 -21.12 12.56
N ASP A 177 6.94 -20.93 13.63
CA ASP A 177 6.55 -21.42 14.97
C ASP A 177 5.34 -20.66 15.52
N LEU A 178 5.19 -19.38 15.21
CA LEU A 178 3.98 -18.62 15.50
C LEU A 178 2.74 -19.30 14.87
N CYS A 179 2.80 -19.64 13.57
CA CYS A 179 1.70 -20.30 12.89
C CYS A 179 1.36 -21.66 13.52
N ARG A 180 2.37 -22.43 13.92
CA ARG A 180 2.18 -23.75 14.54
C ARG A 180 1.58 -23.66 15.94
N THR A 181 2.06 -22.72 16.75
CA THR A 181 1.70 -22.63 18.18
C THR A 181 0.39 -21.89 18.41
N GLN A 182 0.05 -20.90 17.57
CA GLN A 182 -1.18 -20.11 17.69
C GLN A 182 -2.29 -20.55 16.72
N GLY A 183 -2.01 -21.52 15.85
CA GLY A 183 -2.99 -22.09 14.94
C GLY A 183 -3.30 -21.26 13.70
N TYR A 184 -2.43 -20.29 13.32
CA TYR A 184 -2.61 -19.51 12.10
C TYR A 184 -2.44 -20.36 10.83
N ASP A 185 -3.20 -20.05 9.80
CA ASP A 185 -3.12 -20.68 8.48
C ASP A 185 -1.99 -20.09 7.62
N GLY A 186 -1.52 -18.90 7.98
CA GLY A 186 -0.42 -18.23 7.31
C GLY A 186 0.06 -16.97 8.02
N ILE A 187 1.01 -16.32 7.38
CA ILE A 187 1.54 -15.01 7.75
C ILE A 187 1.08 -13.99 6.70
N ASP A 188 0.65 -12.82 7.14
CA ASP A 188 0.48 -11.63 6.32
C ASP A 188 1.59 -10.63 6.68
N LEU A 189 2.57 -10.46 5.80
CA LEU A 189 3.72 -9.60 6.04
C LEU A 189 3.39 -8.16 5.63
N ASP A 190 3.26 -7.26 6.62
CA ASP A 190 2.99 -5.84 6.46
C ASP A 190 4.17 -5.00 6.96
N TRP A 191 5.26 -5.01 6.21
CA TRP A 191 6.43 -4.20 6.48
C TRP A 191 6.45 -2.96 5.60
N GLU A 192 6.25 -1.79 6.24
CA GLU A 192 6.17 -0.51 5.55
C GLU A 192 7.40 0.37 5.76
N SER A 193 7.46 1.48 5.02
CA SER A 193 8.49 2.52 5.11
C SER A 193 9.93 2.04 4.83
N LEU A 194 10.10 0.90 4.15
CA LEU A 194 11.40 0.39 3.72
C LEU A 194 12.12 1.38 2.79
N ARG A 195 13.42 1.29 2.71
CA ARG A 195 14.22 2.12 1.80
C ARG A 195 14.43 1.41 0.45
N ALA A 196 14.57 2.17 -0.61
CA ALA A 196 14.88 1.64 -1.94
C ALA A 196 16.13 0.71 -1.96
N ALA A 197 17.10 0.96 -1.07
CA ALA A 197 18.29 0.14 -0.91
C ALA A 197 17.98 -1.27 -0.38
N ASP A 198 16.88 -1.46 0.33
CA ASP A 198 16.52 -2.72 0.98
C ASP A 198 15.87 -3.71 0.00
N ARG A 199 15.55 -3.28 -1.23
CA ARG A 199 14.79 -4.03 -2.26
C ARG A 199 15.27 -5.47 -2.46
N THR A 200 16.57 -5.67 -2.60
CA THR A 200 17.15 -6.98 -2.88
C THR A 200 17.07 -7.90 -1.67
N ASP A 201 17.43 -7.39 -0.49
CA ASP A 201 17.46 -8.16 0.75
C ASP A 201 16.03 -8.45 1.24
N PHE A 202 15.10 -7.51 1.06
CA PHE A 202 13.69 -7.72 1.35
C PHE A 202 13.10 -8.81 0.45
N SER A 203 13.35 -8.76 -0.84
CA SER A 203 12.89 -9.82 -1.78
C SER A 203 13.48 -11.19 -1.43
N ALA A 204 14.76 -11.23 -1.00
CA ALA A 204 15.40 -12.47 -0.56
C ALA A 204 14.78 -13.02 0.72
N PHE A 205 14.46 -12.16 1.69
CA PHE A 205 13.77 -12.53 2.92
C PHE A 205 12.36 -13.10 2.64
N VAL A 206 11.55 -12.42 1.83
CA VAL A 206 10.20 -12.88 1.49
C VAL A 206 10.25 -14.24 0.79
N LYS A 207 11.20 -14.46 -0.11
CA LYS A 207 11.40 -15.78 -0.74
C LYS A 207 11.77 -16.86 0.26
N LEU A 208 12.68 -16.58 1.20
CA LEU A 208 13.05 -17.50 2.28
C LEU A 208 11.84 -17.84 3.14
N LEU A 209 11.12 -16.82 3.61
CA LEU A 209 9.93 -17.00 4.46
C LEU A 209 8.85 -17.84 3.76
N ALA A 210 8.57 -17.57 2.49
CA ALA A 210 7.63 -18.36 1.69
C ALA A 210 8.05 -19.85 1.67
N THR A 211 9.33 -20.12 1.41
CA THR A 211 9.84 -21.51 1.41
C THR A 211 9.62 -22.20 2.76
N ARG A 212 9.96 -21.54 3.87
CA ARG A 212 9.80 -22.09 5.23
C ARG A 212 8.33 -22.33 5.61
N LEU A 213 7.44 -21.38 5.24
CA LEU A 213 6.00 -21.54 5.49
C LEU A 213 5.40 -22.66 4.64
N HIS A 214 5.74 -22.76 3.37
CA HIS A 214 5.26 -23.82 2.47
C HIS A 214 5.73 -25.21 2.94
N GLU A 215 6.97 -25.35 3.40
CA GLU A 215 7.48 -26.59 4.03
C GLU A 215 6.67 -26.98 5.27
N ALA A 216 6.09 -26.00 5.98
CA ALA A 216 5.21 -26.20 7.13
C ALA A 216 3.71 -26.34 6.76
N GLY A 217 3.36 -26.32 5.47
CA GLY A 217 1.97 -26.34 4.99
C GLY A 217 1.20 -25.05 5.31
N LYS A 218 1.91 -23.91 5.44
CA LYS A 218 1.36 -22.59 5.73
C LYS A 218 1.49 -21.68 4.53
N ARG A 219 0.63 -20.64 4.43
CA ARG A 219 0.63 -19.67 3.34
C ARG A 219 1.35 -18.38 3.72
N LEU A 220 1.80 -17.63 2.71
CA LEU A 220 2.36 -16.29 2.86
C LEU A 220 1.53 -15.29 2.07
N SER A 221 0.99 -14.30 2.76
CA SER A 221 0.44 -13.07 2.22
C SER A 221 1.43 -11.92 2.39
N ILE A 222 1.36 -10.91 1.55
CA ILE A 222 2.12 -9.67 1.71
C ILE A 222 1.23 -8.45 1.43
N ALA A 223 1.28 -7.45 2.31
CA ALA A 223 0.75 -6.12 2.04
C ALA A 223 1.82 -5.27 1.35
N VAL A 224 1.45 -4.56 0.29
CA VAL A 224 2.36 -3.71 -0.49
C VAL A 224 1.74 -2.37 -0.84
N TYR A 225 2.58 -1.34 -0.94
CA TYR A 225 2.15 -0.03 -1.42
C TYR A 225 1.61 -0.09 -2.85
N ASP A 226 0.65 0.77 -3.14
CA ASP A 226 0.13 1.01 -4.49
C ASP A 226 1.19 1.60 -5.43
N LYS A 227 1.33 1.04 -6.62
CA LYS A 227 2.30 1.50 -7.64
C LYS A 227 1.61 1.62 -9.00
N THR A 228 1.96 2.68 -9.71
CA THR A 228 1.53 2.93 -11.10
C THR A 228 2.73 3.02 -12.06
N SER A 229 3.96 3.00 -11.53
CA SER A 229 5.21 3.05 -12.30
C SER A 229 6.38 2.41 -11.57
N ASP A 230 7.47 2.10 -12.29
CA ASP A 230 8.73 1.62 -11.72
C ASP A 230 9.54 2.75 -11.05
N TYR A 231 9.18 4.00 -11.30
CA TYR A 231 9.84 5.20 -10.79
C TYR A 231 8.86 5.99 -9.91
N PRO A 232 8.54 5.49 -8.69
CA PRO A 232 7.62 6.17 -7.80
C PRO A 232 8.18 7.51 -7.35
N THR A 233 7.30 8.47 -7.13
CA THR A 233 7.62 9.82 -6.64
C THR A 233 6.84 10.11 -5.36
N GLY A 234 7.18 11.21 -4.69
CA GLY A 234 6.50 11.65 -3.48
C GLY A 234 7.08 11.08 -2.19
N PRO A 235 6.43 11.32 -1.05
CA PRO A 235 6.96 11.01 0.28
C PRO A 235 7.27 9.53 0.52
N GLU A 236 6.49 8.62 -0.06
CA GLU A 236 6.65 7.17 0.10
C GLU A 236 7.40 6.51 -1.08
N ALA A 237 8.07 7.31 -1.90
CA ALA A 237 8.79 6.81 -3.09
C ALA A 237 9.84 5.74 -2.74
N GLY A 238 10.55 5.90 -1.61
CA GLY A 238 11.54 4.94 -1.13
C GLY A 238 10.91 3.59 -0.79
N ALA A 239 9.79 3.60 -0.08
CA ALA A 239 9.05 2.39 0.29
C ALA A 239 8.50 1.66 -0.95
N ARG A 240 7.85 2.39 -1.84
CA ARG A 240 7.40 1.82 -3.12
C ARG A 240 8.54 1.25 -3.96
N ALA A 241 9.72 1.89 -3.95
CA ALA A 241 10.90 1.40 -4.68
C ALA A 241 11.53 0.16 -4.05
N ALA A 242 11.39 -0.04 -2.73
CA ALA A 242 11.84 -1.24 -2.02
C ALA A 242 11.07 -2.50 -2.44
N GLU A 243 9.85 -2.36 -2.91
CA GLU A 243 8.98 -3.48 -3.27
C GLU A 243 9.17 -3.90 -4.73
N ASP A 244 9.82 -5.03 -4.96
CA ASP A 244 9.90 -5.68 -6.27
C ASP A 244 8.66 -6.53 -6.51
N TYR A 245 7.61 -5.96 -7.11
CA TYR A 245 6.35 -6.67 -7.37
C TYR A 245 6.56 -8.01 -8.07
N ALA A 246 7.45 -8.08 -9.06
CA ALA A 246 7.71 -9.32 -9.79
C ALA A 246 8.39 -10.38 -8.92
N SER A 247 9.33 -9.99 -8.07
CA SER A 247 10.02 -10.90 -7.14
C SER A 247 9.11 -11.34 -6.00
N LEU A 248 8.42 -10.40 -5.36
CA LEU A 248 7.49 -10.65 -4.26
C LEU A 248 6.31 -11.52 -4.72
N GLY A 249 5.65 -11.16 -5.83
CA GLY A 249 4.49 -11.88 -6.35
C GLY A 249 4.78 -13.32 -6.79
N ARG A 250 6.02 -13.62 -7.19
CA ARG A 250 6.42 -15.02 -7.42
C ARG A 250 6.51 -15.84 -6.13
N ALA A 251 6.90 -15.21 -5.04
CA ALA A 251 7.17 -15.90 -3.78
C ALA A 251 5.90 -16.16 -2.95
N VAL A 252 4.97 -15.21 -2.91
CA VAL A 252 3.80 -15.23 -2.03
C VAL A 252 2.61 -15.97 -2.64
N ASP A 253 1.65 -16.36 -1.79
CA ASP A 253 0.36 -16.92 -2.19
C ASP A 253 -0.68 -15.83 -2.42
N GLU A 254 -0.61 -14.73 -1.64
CA GLU A 254 -1.51 -13.59 -1.70
C GLU A 254 -0.73 -12.28 -1.78
N PHE A 255 -1.15 -11.43 -2.71
CA PHE A 255 -0.51 -10.15 -2.99
C PHE A 255 -1.53 -9.03 -2.77
N LYS A 256 -1.58 -8.49 -1.54
CA LYS A 256 -2.56 -7.49 -1.11
C LYS A 256 -2.00 -6.08 -1.37
N ILE A 257 -2.57 -5.39 -2.34
CA ILE A 257 -2.13 -4.05 -2.71
C ILE A 257 -2.94 -3.02 -1.93
N MET A 258 -2.31 -2.13 -1.21
CA MET A 258 -2.93 -1.04 -0.44
C MET A 258 -3.48 0.06 -1.36
N THR A 259 -4.47 -0.26 -2.21
CA THR A 259 -5.05 0.64 -3.22
C THR A 259 -5.90 1.77 -2.63
N PHE A 260 -5.46 2.35 -1.53
CA PHE A 260 -6.12 3.46 -0.82
C PHE A 260 -5.17 4.64 -0.53
N GLY A 261 -4.07 4.73 -1.26
CA GLY A 261 -3.09 5.81 -1.16
C GLY A 261 -3.30 6.94 -2.18
N GLU A 262 -4.47 7.07 -2.82
CA GLU A 262 -4.75 8.16 -3.77
C GLU A 262 -4.66 9.53 -3.09
N HIS A 263 -5.33 9.69 -1.94
CA HIS A 263 -5.16 10.80 -1.01
C HIS A 263 -5.12 10.31 0.43
N GLY A 264 -4.26 10.92 1.26
CA GLY A 264 -4.06 10.49 2.64
C GLY A 264 -3.16 11.45 3.43
N SER A 265 -2.35 10.90 4.33
CA SER A 265 -1.55 11.65 5.30
C SER A 265 -0.55 12.65 4.71
N PHE A 266 -0.17 12.49 3.44
CA PHE A 266 0.88 13.29 2.79
C PHE A 266 0.37 14.07 1.58
N THR A 267 -0.94 14.12 1.36
CA THR A 267 -1.57 14.82 0.25
C THR A 267 -2.60 15.82 0.73
N GLY A 268 -3.08 16.70 -0.15
CA GLY A 268 -4.29 17.49 0.09
C GLY A 268 -5.56 16.65 0.09
N PRO A 269 -6.72 17.27 0.44
CA PRO A 269 -8.02 16.59 0.48
C PRO A 269 -8.41 15.97 -0.86
N GLY A 270 -8.96 14.77 -0.82
CA GLY A 270 -9.43 14.06 -2.02
C GLY A 270 -9.94 12.65 -1.71
N THR A 271 -10.32 11.93 -2.76
CA THR A 271 -10.77 10.54 -2.67
C THR A 271 -9.64 9.62 -2.22
N LEU A 272 -9.93 8.68 -1.30
CA LEU A 272 -8.93 7.76 -0.78
C LEU A 272 -8.61 6.65 -1.78
N SER A 273 -9.60 6.23 -2.56
CA SER A 273 -9.50 5.06 -3.45
C SER A 273 -10.58 5.12 -4.52
N SER A 274 -10.36 5.90 -5.57
CA SER A 274 -11.30 5.92 -6.69
C SER A 274 -11.16 4.66 -7.56
N PRO A 275 -12.23 4.21 -8.26
CA PRO A 275 -12.13 3.13 -9.24
C PRO A 275 -11.08 3.40 -10.33
N GLY A 276 -10.87 4.67 -10.69
CA GLY A 276 -9.81 5.08 -11.63
C GLY A 276 -8.42 4.81 -11.09
N TRP A 277 -8.16 5.18 -9.83
CA TRP A 277 -6.92 4.87 -9.13
C TRP A 277 -6.69 3.37 -9.01
N MET A 278 -7.68 2.64 -8.50
CA MET A 278 -7.63 1.17 -8.42
C MET A 278 -7.30 0.53 -9.78
N SER A 279 -7.86 1.05 -10.87
CA SER A 279 -7.59 0.57 -12.23
C SER A 279 -6.15 0.82 -12.67
N ALA A 280 -5.60 1.99 -12.37
CA ALA A 280 -4.21 2.33 -12.73
C ALA A 280 -3.21 1.46 -11.96
N VAL A 281 -3.43 1.26 -10.66
CA VAL A 281 -2.61 0.39 -9.80
C VAL A 281 -2.70 -1.07 -10.25
N LEU A 282 -3.92 -1.56 -10.54
CA LEU A 282 -4.13 -2.93 -11.01
C LEU A 282 -3.42 -3.18 -12.35
N ALA A 283 -3.51 -2.26 -13.30
CA ALA A 283 -2.83 -2.40 -14.59
C ALA A 283 -1.30 -2.52 -14.45
N TYR A 284 -0.71 -1.81 -13.49
CA TYR A 284 0.71 -1.96 -13.18
C TYR A 284 1.03 -3.33 -12.55
N ALA A 285 0.18 -3.79 -11.64
CA ALA A 285 0.38 -5.04 -10.90
C ALA A 285 0.20 -6.29 -11.81
N GLU A 286 -0.85 -6.34 -12.63
CA GLU A 286 -1.16 -7.45 -13.54
C GLU A 286 -0.02 -7.73 -14.54
N ALA A 287 0.80 -6.72 -14.86
CA ALA A 287 1.97 -6.90 -15.72
C ALA A 287 3.16 -7.59 -15.01
N ARG A 288 3.10 -7.81 -13.70
CA ARG A 288 4.24 -8.26 -12.87
C ARG A 288 3.92 -9.41 -11.93
N VAL A 289 2.68 -9.55 -11.53
CA VAL A 289 2.19 -10.52 -10.55
C VAL A 289 1.09 -11.35 -11.21
N ASP A 290 1.05 -12.65 -10.90
CA ASP A 290 -0.08 -13.49 -11.30
C ASP A 290 -1.38 -12.90 -10.78
N PRO A 291 -2.31 -12.50 -11.66
CA PRO A 291 -3.54 -11.86 -11.23
C PRO A 291 -4.38 -12.71 -10.26
N ALA A 292 -4.27 -14.04 -10.32
CA ALA A 292 -4.95 -14.97 -9.40
C ALA A 292 -4.48 -14.84 -7.94
N LYS A 293 -3.40 -14.09 -7.66
CA LYS A 293 -2.89 -13.79 -6.32
C LYS A 293 -3.21 -12.36 -5.85
N ILE A 294 -3.70 -11.49 -6.74
CA ILE A 294 -3.87 -10.07 -6.45
C ILE A 294 -5.16 -9.81 -5.67
N TYR A 295 -5.02 -9.15 -4.53
CA TYR A 295 -6.12 -8.54 -3.77
C TYR A 295 -6.02 -7.02 -3.85
N LEU A 296 -7.15 -6.36 -4.13
CA LEU A 296 -7.22 -4.90 -4.12
C LEU A 296 -7.65 -4.40 -2.74
N GLY A 297 -6.86 -3.52 -2.16
CA GLY A 297 -7.14 -2.88 -0.88
C GLY A 297 -8.38 -1.99 -0.93
N VAL A 298 -9.23 -2.06 0.09
CA VAL A 298 -10.42 -1.22 0.23
C VAL A 298 -10.40 -0.54 1.60
N PRO A 299 -10.41 0.81 1.65
CA PRO A 299 -10.38 1.52 2.93
C PRO A 299 -11.75 1.49 3.61
N PHE A 300 -11.76 1.26 4.94
CA PHE A 300 -12.93 1.43 5.80
C PHE A 300 -12.76 2.62 6.75
N TYR A 301 -12.03 3.62 6.33
CA TYR A 301 -11.68 4.80 7.12
C TYR A 301 -11.83 6.08 6.29
N GLY A 302 -11.58 7.21 6.91
CA GLY A 302 -11.56 8.52 6.29
C GLY A 302 -10.39 9.35 6.77
N PHE A 303 -10.30 10.56 6.22
CA PHE A 303 -9.39 11.59 6.70
C PHE A 303 -10.09 12.92 6.84
N ASP A 304 -9.65 13.69 7.85
CA ASP A 304 -10.04 15.07 8.12
C ASP A 304 -8.83 15.99 7.89
N TRP A 305 -8.87 16.77 6.82
CA TRP A 305 -7.85 17.76 6.48
C TRP A 305 -8.27 19.13 7.01
N GLY A 306 -7.56 19.60 8.03
CA GLY A 306 -7.61 20.95 8.55
C GLY A 306 -6.23 21.60 8.53
N GLN A 307 -5.75 22.12 9.66
CA GLN A 307 -4.38 22.56 9.82
C GLN A 307 -3.44 21.39 10.17
N GLY A 308 -2.25 21.38 9.56
CA GLY A 308 -1.21 20.40 9.85
C GLY A 308 -1.47 19.05 9.18
N ARG A 309 -1.10 17.96 9.88
CA ARG A 309 -1.26 16.61 9.38
C ARG A 309 -2.74 16.20 9.44
N PRO A 310 -3.30 15.58 8.38
CA PRO A 310 -4.68 15.14 8.42
C PRO A 310 -4.91 14.07 9.50
N ARG A 311 -6.08 14.12 10.11
CA ARG A 311 -6.50 13.17 11.14
C ARG A 311 -7.16 11.96 10.47
N TYR A 312 -6.68 10.76 10.80
CA TYR A 312 -7.32 9.50 10.45
C TYR A 312 -8.66 9.36 11.20
N LEU A 313 -9.71 8.95 10.49
CA LEU A 313 -11.07 8.82 11.03
C LEU A 313 -11.62 7.42 10.81
N LEU A 314 -12.12 6.80 11.86
CA LEU A 314 -13.03 5.67 11.77
C LEU A 314 -14.47 6.14 11.49
N TRP A 315 -15.39 5.20 11.32
CA TRP A 315 -16.79 5.52 11.07
C TRP A 315 -17.42 6.30 12.22
N SER A 316 -17.22 5.87 13.48
CA SER A 316 -17.73 6.56 14.68
C SER A 316 -17.23 8.00 14.80
N ASP A 317 -15.94 8.25 14.51
CA ASP A 317 -15.36 9.60 14.48
C ASP A 317 -16.08 10.49 13.46
N THR A 318 -16.29 9.94 12.25
CA THR A 318 -16.99 10.66 11.18
C THR A 318 -18.44 10.97 11.57
N GLN A 319 -19.15 10.00 12.19
CA GLN A 319 -20.51 10.23 12.66
C GLN A 319 -20.58 11.27 13.80
N ALA A 320 -19.57 11.31 14.69
CA ALA A 320 -19.47 12.33 15.72
C ALA A 320 -19.28 13.74 15.13
N LEU A 321 -18.44 13.88 14.09
CA LEU A 321 -18.30 15.16 13.38
C LEU A 321 -19.60 15.58 12.69
N ILE A 322 -20.28 14.66 12.02
CA ILE A 322 -21.57 14.92 11.37
C ILE A 322 -22.62 15.38 12.40
N ALA A 323 -22.69 14.71 13.55
CA ALA A 323 -23.63 15.06 14.63
C ALA A 323 -23.30 16.42 15.27
N THR A 324 -22.02 16.80 15.34
CA THR A 324 -21.58 18.06 15.96
C THR A 324 -21.77 19.26 15.04
N TYR A 325 -21.41 19.13 13.77
CA TYR A 325 -21.35 20.27 12.85
C TYR A 325 -22.50 20.31 11.84
N HIS A 326 -23.33 19.26 11.77
CA HIS A 326 -24.46 19.12 10.83
C HIS A 326 -24.13 19.52 9.39
N PRO A 327 -22.98 19.05 8.81
CA PRO A 327 -22.56 19.47 7.48
C PRO A 327 -23.45 18.90 6.38
N THR A 328 -23.48 19.56 5.23
CA THR A 328 -24.03 18.97 4.01
C THR A 328 -23.09 17.90 3.47
N ILE A 329 -23.57 16.66 3.37
CA ILE A 329 -22.79 15.55 2.80
C ILE A 329 -22.88 15.61 1.28
N LEU A 330 -21.74 15.79 0.65
CA LEU A 330 -21.54 15.80 -0.80
C LEU A 330 -20.96 14.45 -1.27
N ARG A 331 -20.86 14.25 -2.58
CA ARG A 331 -20.18 13.10 -3.18
C ARG A 331 -19.24 13.53 -4.28
N SER A 332 -18.04 12.95 -4.27
CA SER A 332 -17.08 13.10 -5.36
C SER A 332 -17.59 12.42 -6.65
N PRO A 333 -17.01 12.71 -7.80
CA PRO A 333 -17.32 11.99 -9.04
C PRO A 333 -17.09 10.48 -8.95
N SER A 334 -16.18 10.03 -8.10
CA SER A 334 -15.91 8.61 -7.83
C SER A 334 -16.91 7.96 -6.86
N GLY A 335 -17.83 8.76 -6.28
CA GLY A 335 -18.88 8.29 -5.38
C GLY A 335 -18.50 8.32 -3.89
N GLU A 336 -17.28 8.69 -3.52
CA GLU A 336 -16.89 8.84 -2.12
C GLU A 336 -17.57 10.03 -1.48
N PRO A 337 -18.17 9.90 -0.25
CA PRO A 337 -18.78 10.99 0.46
C PRO A 337 -17.73 11.92 1.05
N PHE A 338 -18.03 13.22 1.05
CA PHE A 338 -17.23 14.22 1.71
C PHE A 338 -18.07 15.37 2.24
N PHE A 339 -17.51 16.14 3.17
CA PHE A 339 -18.13 17.37 3.67
C PHE A 339 -17.07 18.38 4.11
N HIS A 340 -17.54 19.60 4.35
CA HIS A 340 -16.73 20.67 4.94
C HIS A 340 -17.38 21.11 6.26
N TYR A 341 -16.55 21.51 7.23
CA TYR A 341 -16.99 22.17 8.45
C TYR A 341 -15.95 23.18 8.91
N THR A 342 -16.35 24.10 9.77
CA THR A 342 -15.44 25.04 10.44
C THR A 342 -15.42 24.73 11.92
N ASP A 343 -14.23 24.52 12.48
CA ASP A 343 -14.07 24.23 13.89
C ASP A 343 -14.21 25.48 14.78
N ALA A 344 -14.19 25.32 16.10
CA ALA A 344 -14.34 26.40 17.07
C ALA A 344 -13.21 27.44 17.00
N THR A 345 -12.09 27.14 16.35
CA THR A 345 -10.94 28.07 16.16
C THR A 345 -11.02 28.82 14.83
N GLY A 346 -12.03 28.53 13.99
CA GLY A 346 -12.22 29.15 12.68
C GLY A 346 -11.48 28.44 11.55
N VAL A 347 -10.90 27.27 11.78
CA VAL A 347 -10.24 26.47 10.75
C VAL A 347 -11.28 25.74 9.92
N VAL A 348 -11.16 25.87 8.59
CA VAL A 348 -11.98 25.10 7.63
C VAL A 348 -11.38 23.72 7.43
N HIS A 349 -12.20 22.70 7.62
CA HIS A 349 -11.88 21.29 7.44
C HIS A 349 -12.56 20.72 6.21
N THR A 350 -11.90 19.76 5.58
CA THR A 350 -12.47 18.92 4.51
C THR A 350 -12.34 17.47 4.94
N VAL A 351 -13.45 16.75 5.01
CA VAL A 351 -13.48 15.33 5.39
C VAL A 351 -13.89 14.49 4.19
N TYR A 352 -13.08 13.48 3.85
CA TYR A 352 -13.49 12.36 2.98
C TYR A 352 -13.56 11.10 3.81
N PHE A 353 -14.55 10.27 3.56
CA PHE A 353 -14.77 9.04 4.34
C PHE A 353 -15.40 7.94 3.49
N GLN A 354 -15.52 6.75 4.06
CA GLN A 354 -16.16 5.62 3.41
C GLN A 354 -17.50 5.32 4.06
N ASP A 355 -18.55 5.28 3.27
CA ASP A 355 -19.85 4.72 3.64
C ASP A 355 -20.11 3.45 2.81
N ARG A 356 -21.15 2.69 3.19
CA ARG A 356 -21.55 1.48 2.47
C ARG A 356 -21.73 1.64 0.96
N LYS A 357 -22.11 2.85 0.47
CA LYS A 357 -22.29 3.11 -0.98
C LYS A 357 -20.95 3.25 -1.68
N ALA A 358 -20.00 3.97 -1.09
CA ALA A 358 -18.65 4.13 -1.62
C ALA A 358 -17.91 2.78 -1.66
N ILE A 359 -18.02 2.00 -0.59
CA ILE A 359 -17.42 0.67 -0.51
C ILE A 359 -18.06 -0.28 -1.52
N ALA A 360 -19.39 -0.29 -1.65
CA ALA A 360 -20.08 -1.10 -2.66
C ALA A 360 -19.66 -0.76 -4.10
N ALA A 361 -19.28 0.49 -4.39
CA ALA A 361 -18.75 0.86 -5.70
C ALA A 361 -17.38 0.20 -5.99
N LYS A 362 -16.50 0.17 -4.97
CA LYS A 362 -15.18 -0.51 -5.05
C LYS A 362 -15.34 -2.03 -5.23
N PHE A 363 -16.26 -2.64 -4.49
CA PHE A 363 -16.61 -4.05 -4.65
C PHE A 363 -17.19 -4.37 -6.03
N ARG A 364 -18.05 -3.53 -6.58
CA ARG A 364 -18.54 -3.70 -7.97
C ARG A 364 -17.39 -3.62 -8.96
N TYR A 365 -16.46 -2.70 -8.79
CA TYR A 365 -15.27 -2.63 -9.62
C TYR A 365 -14.46 -3.93 -9.52
N ALA A 366 -14.10 -4.38 -8.31
CA ALA A 366 -13.36 -5.61 -8.12
C ALA A 366 -14.08 -6.84 -8.70
N ARG A 367 -15.40 -6.96 -8.52
CA ARG A 367 -16.23 -8.02 -9.12
C ARG A 367 -16.21 -8.00 -10.64
N SER A 368 -16.15 -6.83 -11.26
CA SER A 368 -16.00 -6.74 -12.72
C SER A 368 -14.65 -7.29 -13.21
N ARG A 369 -13.67 -7.45 -12.29
CA ARG A 369 -12.34 -8.01 -12.53
C ARG A 369 -12.15 -9.42 -11.99
N ARG A 370 -13.18 -10.07 -11.42
CA ARG A 370 -13.11 -11.36 -10.72
C ARG A 370 -12.46 -12.51 -11.50
N THR A 371 -12.45 -12.45 -12.82
CA THR A 371 -11.78 -13.44 -13.66
C THR A 371 -10.29 -13.19 -13.82
N ALA A 372 -9.80 -12.06 -13.32
CA ALA A 372 -8.42 -11.63 -13.41
C ALA A 372 -7.74 -11.49 -12.04
N ILE A 373 -8.49 -11.23 -10.92
CA ILE A 373 -7.93 -11.06 -9.59
C ILE A 373 -8.49 -12.05 -8.59
N ALA A 374 -7.73 -12.33 -7.52
CA ALA A 374 -8.15 -13.21 -6.42
C ALA A 374 -9.28 -12.58 -5.60
N GLY A 375 -9.09 -11.32 -5.16
CA GLY A 375 -10.01 -10.76 -4.19
C GLY A 375 -9.82 -9.28 -3.88
N ILE A 376 -10.37 -8.93 -2.73
CA ILE A 376 -10.19 -7.64 -2.07
C ILE A 376 -9.68 -7.85 -0.65
N ALA A 377 -8.96 -6.86 -0.11
CA ALA A 377 -8.50 -6.82 1.26
C ALA A 377 -8.99 -5.52 1.94
N ILE A 378 -9.71 -5.63 3.04
CA ILE A 378 -10.35 -4.51 3.74
C ILE A 378 -9.44 -3.98 4.84
N TRP A 379 -9.08 -2.69 4.81
CA TRP A 379 -8.43 -1.99 5.92
C TRP A 379 -9.37 -0.97 6.53
N VAL A 380 -9.90 -1.13 7.72
CA VAL A 380 -9.76 -2.22 8.68
C VAL A 380 -11.15 -2.59 9.20
N MET A 381 -11.40 -3.87 9.42
CA MET A 381 -12.62 -4.36 10.04
C MET A 381 -12.66 -3.98 11.52
N GLY A 382 -13.76 -3.41 11.93
CA GLY A 382 -14.02 -2.79 13.24
C GLY A 382 -14.33 -1.30 13.05
N ASP A 383 -15.47 -0.87 13.60
CA ASP A 383 -15.97 0.49 13.44
C ASP A 383 -16.22 0.93 11.97
N GLU A 384 -16.74 0.02 11.14
CA GLU A 384 -17.24 0.31 9.80
C GLU A 384 -18.74 0.73 9.80
N ASP A 385 -19.23 1.32 8.67
CA ASP A 385 -20.67 1.53 8.45
C ASP A 385 -21.44 0.21 8.69
N PRO A 386 -22.28 0.10 9.73
CA PRO A 386 -22.96 -1.16 10.10
C PRO A 386 -23.90 -1.69 9.01
N GLY A 387 -24.26 -0.86 8.03
CA GLY A 387 -25.05 -1.27 6.86
C GLY A 387 -24.24 -1.95 5.77
N PHE A 388 -22.90 -2.05 5.90
CA PHE A 388 -22.04 -2.57 4.86
C PHE A 388 -22.17 -4.10 4.68
N TRP A 389 -21.98 -4.89 5.73
CA TRP A 389 -22.03 -6.35 5.63
C TRP A 389 -23.35 -6.90 5.07
N PRO A 390 -24.53 -6.39 5.50
CA PRO A 390 -25.80 -6.77 4.88
C PRO A 390 -25.90 -6.43 3.40
N LEU A 391 -25.30 -5.32 2.97
CA LEU A 391 -25.31 -4.89 1.57
C LEU A 391 -24.50 -5.85 0.66
N LEU A 392 -23.34 -6.32 1.14
CA LEU A 392 -22.52 -7.28 0.38
C LEU A 392 -23.22 -8.62 0.15
N LYS A 393 -24.01 -9.07 1.13
CA LYS A 393 -24.80 -10.29 1.00
C LYS A 393 -25.85 -10.22 -0.11
N GLN A 394 -26.38 -9.01 -0.37
CA GLN A 394 -27.47 -8.79 -1.34
C GLN A 394 -26.98 -8.56 -2.76
N SER A 395 -25.67 -8.42 -2.96
CA SER A 395 -25.09 -8.16 -4.26
C SER A 395 -24.61 -9.49 -4.88
N PRO A 396 -25.29 -10.02 -5.92
CA PRO A 396 -24.86 -11.23 -6.61
C PRO A 396 -23.53 -11.06 -7.36
#